data_054afe99ac8a060dae07c3f5bd3b606e
#
_entry.id   054afe99ac8a060dae07c3f5bd3b606e
#
_cell.length_a   1.000
_cell.length_b   1.000
_cell.length_c   1.000
_cell.angle_alpha   90.00
_cell.angle_beta   90.00
_cell.angle_gamma   90.00
#
_symmetry.space_group_name_H-M   'P 1'
#
loop_
_entity.id
_entity.type
_entity.pdbx_description
1 polymer ?
#
loop_
_entity_poly.entity_id
_entity_poly.type
_entity_poly.pdbx_seq_one_letter_code
_entity_poly.pdbx_strand_id
1 'polypeptide(L)'
;MYAIKEDTLAKVFKTARISTKSAVKVCRRINRMQFSKAVALINAVHDKKANMDGKYYTNVVKSVKEALHELEMNAKQKNIDPNDKILFISAHKGPTLARSRRKRGFGIYLKSTHIQAFLKESSSKKEKPEQSSIERGKDDKKQNEAKKESKKDVKKTETSVSKND
;
A
#
# COMPACT_ATOMS: atom_id res chain seq x y z
N MET A 1 15.55 1.62 5.20
CA MET A 1 15.65 1.65 3.73
C MET A 1 15.21 0.32 3.19
N TYR A 2 14.47 0.29 2.08
CA TYR A 2 14.26 -0.98 1.39
C TYR A 2 15.59 -1.40 0.78
N ALA A 3 15.99 -2.65 1.01
CA ALA A 3 17.06 -3.25 0.23
C ALA A 3 16.59 -3.26 -1.24
N ILE A 4 17.31 -2.58 -2.11
CA ILE A 4 17.04 -2.60 -3.54
C ILE A 4 17.50 -3.96 -4.03
N LYS A 5 16.55 -4.85 -4.31
CA LYS A 5 16.83 -6.14 -4.93
C LYS A 5 17.13 -5.94 -6.42
N GLU A 6 17.80 -6.87 -7.03
CA GLU A 6 18.19 -6.85 -8.47
C GLU A 6 17.01 -6.72 -9.42
N ASP A 7 15.80 -7.16 -9.02
CA ASP A 7 14.56 -7.09 -9.80
C ASP A 7 13.96 -5.68 -9.96
N THR A 8 14.70 -4.61 -9.62
CA THR A 8 14.18 -3.24 -9.78
C THR A 8 14.45 -2.71 -11.18
N LEU A 9 13.37 -2.35 -11.88
CA LEU A 9 13.42 -1.85 -13.26
C LEU A 9 14.00 -0.43 -13.33
N ALA A 10 13.43 0.49 -12.56
CA ALA A 10 13.87 1.87 -12.42
C ALA A 10 13.85 2.28 -10.95
N LYS A 11 14.75 3.18 -10.56
CA LYS A 11 14.88 3.66 -9.19
C LYS A 11 15.17 5.15 -9.13
N VAL A 12 14.68 5.80 -8.07
CA VAL A 12 14.99 7.20 -7.73
C VAL A 12 15.24 7.29 -6.23
N PHE A 13 16.21 8.11 -5.88
CA PHE A 13 16.52 8.48 -4.51
C PHE A 13 16.65 10.00 -4.42
N LYS A 14 15.74 10.64 -3.68
CA LYS A 14 15.68 12.09 -3.54
C LYS A 14 15.66 12.51 -2.09
N THR A 15 16.42 13.53 -1.77
CA THR A 15 16.38 14.18 -0.44
C THR A 15 15.61 15.49 -0.54
N ALA A 16 14.56 15.63 0.28
CA ALA A 16 13.70 16.81 0.28
C ALA A 16 13.56 17.43 1.68
N ARG A 17 13.40 18.76 1.74
CA ARG A 17 13.20 19.51 2.99
C ARG A 17 11.73 19.48 3.43
N ILE A 18 11.23 18.29 3.73
CA ILE A 18 9.84 18.03 4.12
C ILE A 18 9.75 17.28 5.45
N SER A 19 8.54 17.23 6.02
CA SER A 19 8.29 16.48 7.25
C SER A 19 8.25 14.98 6.98
N THR A 20 9.12 14.21 7.61
CA THR A 20 9.17 12.75 7.50
C THR A 20 7.86 12.09 7.92
N LYS A 21 7.24 12.56 9.01
CA LYS A 21 5.94 12.02 9.48
C LYS A 21 4.85 12.14 8.41
N SER A 22 4.77 13.30 7.73
CA SER A 22 3.81 13.53 6.65
C SER A 22 4.19 12.76 5.37
N ALA A 23 5.48 12.69 5.03
CA ALA A 23 5.96 11.95 3.88
C ALA A 23 5.65 10.44 3.99
N VAL A 24 5.86 9.84 5.17
CA VAL A 24 5.52 8.44 5.42
C VAL A 24 4.03 8.16 5.20
N LYS A 25 3.13 9.06 5.64
CA LYS A 25 1.69 8.90 5.42
C LYS A 25 1.33 8.89 3.93
N VAL A 26 1.84 9.89 3.19
CA VAL A 26 1.59 9.98 1.74
C VAL A 26 2.19 8.77 1.01
N CYS A 27 3.44 8.41 1.29
CA CYS A 27 4.09 7.26 0.67
C CYS A 27 3.37 5.95 0.96
N ARG A 28 2.88 5.72 2.19
CA ARG A 28 2.09 4.52 2.53
C ARG A 28 0.82 4.40 1.69
N ARG A 29 0.16 5.52 1.37
CA ARG A 29 -1.09 5.52 0.62
C ARG A 29 -0.89 5.10 -0.84
N ILE A 30 0.23 5.48 -1.45
CA ILE A 30 0.53 5.20 -2.86
C ILE A 30 1.45 3.98 -3.06
N ASN A 31 1.98 3.42 -1.97
CA ASN A 31 2.86 2.26 -2.03
C ASN A 31 2.11 1.02 -2.55
N ARG A 32 2.74 0.24 -3.42
CA ARG A 32 2.19 -0.95 -4.06
C ARG A 32 1.00 -0.69 -4.98
N MET A 33 0.79 0.57 -5.38
CA MET A 33 -0.19 0.90 -6.41
C MET A 33 0.44 0.80 -7.80
N GLN A 34 -0.39 0.64 -8.81
CA GLN A 34 0.00 0.81 -10.21
C GLN A 34 0.49 2.23 -10.44
N PHE A 35 1.58 2.42 -11.18
CA PHE A 35 2.23 3.73 -11.32
C PHE A 35 1.26 4.80 -11.86
N SER A 36 0.48 4.49 -12.90
CA SER A 36 -0.50 5.41 -13.49
C SER A 36 -1.54 5.89 -12.45
N LYS A 37 -2.05 4.97 -11.61
CA LYS A 37 -3.01 5.31 -10.55
C LYS A 37 -2.37 6.15 -9.44
N ALA A 38 -1.12 5.87 -9.09
CA ALA A 38 -0.38 6.63 -8.09
C ALA A 38 -0.15 8.09 -8.55
N VAL A 39 0.24 8.30 -9.82
CA VAL A 39 0.41 9.63 -10.41
C VAL A 39 -0.91 10.38 -10.47
N ALA A 40 -2.00 9.74 -10.91
CA ALA A 40 -3.32 10.35 -10.94
C ALA A 40 -3.78 10.81 -9.55
N LEU A 41 -3.59 9.97 -8.52
CA LEU A 41 -3.94 10.30 -7.15
C LEU A 41 -3.11 11.47 -6.60
N ILE A 42 -1.80 11.49 -6.84
CA ILE A 42 -0.92 12.58 -6.42
C ILE A 42 -1.31 13.89 -7.13
N ASN A 43 -1.64 13.87 -8.42
CA ASN A 43 -2.13 15.05 -9.13
C ASN A 43 -3.47 15.54 -8.57
N ALA A 44 -4.42 14.65 -8.29
CA ALA A 44 -5.71 15.02 -7.68
C ALA A 44 -5.54 15.68 -6.29
N VAL A 45 -4.60 15.19 -5.49
CA VAL A 45 -4.29 15.80 -4.17
C VAL A 45 -3.56 17.14 -4.34
N HIS A 46 -2.65 17.25 -5.32
CA HIS A 46 -1.98 18.50 -5.64
C HIS A 46 -2.97 19.60 -6.02
N ASP A 47 -3.96 19.27 -6.85
CA ASP A 47 -5.01 20.17 -7.33
C ASP A 47 -6.14 20.35 -6.30
N LYS A 48 -5.98 19.80 -5.08
CA LYS A 48 -6.95 19.84 -3.98
C LYS A 48 -8.32 19.21 -4.29
N LYS A 49 -8.41 18.38 -5.35
CA LYS A 49 -9.63 17.62 -5.70
C LYS A 49 -9.82 16.41 -4.79
N ALA A 50 -8.73 15.86 -4.26
CA ALA A 50 -8.74 14.76 -3.31
C ALA A 50 -7.93 15.13 -2.06
N ASN A 51 -8.23 14.52 -0.92
CA ASN A 51 -7.46 14.69 0.30
C ASN A 51 -6.90 13.35 0.80
N MET A 52 -5.88 13.40 1.64
CA MET A 52 -5.32 12.25 2.35
C MET A 52 -5.46 12.48 3.86
N ASP A 53 -6.21 11.62 4.54
CA ASP A 53 -6.49 11.73 5.98
C ASP A 53 -6.98 13.13 6.40
N GLY A 54 -7.87 13.75 5.60
CA GLY A 54 -8.40 15.09 5.83
C GLY A 54 -7.40 16.24 5.59
N LYS A 55 -6.22 15.98 4.99
CA LYS A 55 -5.17 16.97 4.72
C LYS A 55 -4.62 16.85 3.30
N TYR A 56 -4.17 17.97 2.75
CA TYR A 56 -3.61 18.00 1.39
C TYR A 56 -2.09 17.78 1.32
N TYR A 57 -1.35 17.92 2.43
CA TYR A 57 0.11 17.74 2.49
C TYR A 57 0.90 18.41 1.36
N THR A 58 0.55 19.64 0.96
CA THR A 58 0.99 20.32 -0.26
C THR A 58 2.49 20.24 -0.54
N ASN A 59 3.34 20.53 0.45
CA ASN A 59 4.81 20.51 0.28
C ASN A 59 5.32 19.07 0.06
N VAL A 60 4.72 18.08 0.71
CA VAL A 60 5.10 16.67 0.54
C VAL A 60 4.68 16.17 -0.83
N VAL A 61 3.44 16.50 -1.22
CA VAL A 61 2.88 16.11 -2.52
C VAL A 61 3.72 16.68 -3.67
N LYS A 62 4.19 17.94 -3.59
CA LYS A 62 5.11 18.53 -4.58
C LYS A 62 6.39 17.70 -4.70
N SER A 63 7.06 17.40 -3.58
CA SER A 63 8.32 16.63 -3.60
C SER A 63 8.13 15.18 -4.06
N VAL A 64 7.00 14.56 -3.74
CA VAL A 64 6.66 13.21 -4.23
C VAL A 64 6.34 13.24 -5.72
N LYS A 65 5.60 14.24 -6.20
CA LYS A 65 5.33 14.43 -7.65
C LYS A 65 6.61 14.57 -8.46
N GLU A 66 7.56 15.38 -7.98
CA GLU A 66 8.89 15.51 -8.59
C GLU A 66 9.64 14.17 -8.60
N ALA A 67 9.63 13.41 -7.49
CA ALA A 67 10.27 12.10 -7.44
C ALA A 67 9.63 11.08 -8.39
N LEU A 68 8.31 11.11 -8.56
CA LEU A 68 7.61 10.26 -9.53
C LEU A 68 7.94 10.65 -10.97
N HIS A 69 8.05 11.94 -11.25
CA HIS A 69 8.47 12.42 -12.58
C HIS A 69 9.90 11.98 -12.91
N GLU A 70 10.84 12.11 -11.97
CA GLU A 70 12.21 11.62 -12.13
C GLU A 70 12.25 10.10 -12.36
N LEU A 71 11.38 9.35 -11.64
CA LEU A 71 11.25 7.89 -11.81
C LEU A 71 10.72 7.52 -13.21
N GLU A 72 9.75 8.27 -13.72
CA GLU A 72 9.23 8.12 -15.08
C GLU A 72 10.31 8.37 -16.14
N MET A 73 11.09 9.44 -15.98
CA MET A 73 12.18 9.76 -16.89
C MET A 73 13.27 8.67 -16.87
N ASN A 74 13.63 8.17 -15.69
CA ASN A 74 14.60 7.07 -15.54
C ASN A 74 14.08 5.75 -16.14
N ALA A 75 12.77 5.49 -16.09
CA ALA A 75 12.16 4.33 -16.73
C ALA A 75 12.20 4.47 -18.25
N LYS A 76 11.85 5.64 -18.79
CA LYS A 76 11.91 5.94 -20.24
C LYS A 76 13.33 5.81 -20.79
N GLN A 77 14.34 6.28 -20.07
CA GLN A 77 15.75 6.11 -20.47
C GLN A 77 16.17 4.64 -20.59
N LYS A 78 15.50 3.76 -19.87
CA LYS A 78 15.72 2.31 -19.93
C LYS A 78 14.78 1.59 -20.91
N ASN A 79 14.01 2.34 -21.70
CA ASN A 79 12.98 1.82 -22.62
C ASN A 79 11.93 0.93 -21.90
N ILE A 80 11.54 1.33 -20.68
CA ILE A 80 10.56 0.62 -19.88
C ILE A 80 9.31 1.50 -19.73
N ASP A 81 8.14 0.95 -20.07
CA ASP A 81 6.86 1.60 -19.84
C ASP A 81 6.48 1.57 -18.36
N PRO A 82 6.39 2.73 -17.68
CA PRO A 82 6.13 2.76 -16.25
C PRO A 82 4.66 2.47 -15.88
N ASN A 83 3.71 2.68 -16.82
CA ASN A 83 2.28 2.71 -16.54
C ASN A 83 1.74 1.42 -15.93
N ASP A 84 2.20 0.26 -16.41
CA ASP A 84 1.75 -1.06 -15.96
C ASP A 84 2.57 -1.64 -14.81
N LYS A 85 3.57 -0.90 -14.37
CA LYS A 85 4.46 -1.37 -13.30
C LYS A 85 3.93 -0.99 -11.92
N ILE A 86 4.30 -1.76 -10.92
CA ILE A 86 3.93 -1.51 -9.52
C ILE A 86 4.96 -0.56 -8.91
N LEU A 87 4.46 0.53 -8.32
CA LEU A 87 5.25 1.49 -7.59
C LEU A 87 5.52 1.02 -6.16
N PHE A 88 6.79 1.00 -5.78
CA PHE A 88 7.22 0.88 -4.40
C PHE A 88 7.88 2.19 -3.98
N ILE A 89 7.35 2.82 -2.95
CA ILE A 89 7.85 4.09 -2.44
C ILE A 89 7.94 4.08 -0.93
N SER A 90 9.03 4.65 -0.41
CA SER A 90 9.25 4.80 1.02
C SER A 90 9.85 6.15 1.36
N ALA A 91 9.60 6.62 2.57
CA ALA A 91 10.17 7.85 3.10
C ALA A 91 10.89 7.57 4.42
N HIS A 92 12.12 8.04 4.54
CA HIS A 92 12.98 7.86 5.71
C HIS A 92 13.52 9.19 6.20
N LYS A 93 13.95 9.25 7.45
CA LYS A 93 14.61 10.43 8.01
C LYS A 93 15.90 10.69 7.23
N GLY A 94 16.04 11.91 6.72
CA GLY A 94 17.24 12.38 6.04
C GLY A 94 18.33 12.87 7.02
N PRO A 95 19.42 13.44 6.49
CA PRO A 95 20.52 13.96 7.30
C PRO A 95 20.04 15.08 8.20
N THR A 96 20.61 15.17 9.38
CA THR A 96 20.31 16.22 10.35
C THR A 96 21.11 17.46 9.99
N LEU A 97 20.41 18.51 9.53
CA LEU A 97 21.00 19.79 9.19
C LEU A 97 20.62 20.83 10.25
N ALA A 98 21.60 21.51 10.83
CA ALA A 98 21.37 22.59 11.76
C ALA A 98 21.24 23.93 11.01
N ARG A 99 20.44 24.86 11.55
CA ARG A 99 20.41 26.24 11.05
C ARG A 99 21.68 26.98 11.48
N SER A 100 22.34 27.62 10.51
CA SER A 100 23.53 28.41 10.74
C SER A 100 23.26 29.85 11.22
N ARG A 101 22.04 30.36 11.02
CA ARG A 101 21.67 31.74 11.39
C ARG A 101 21.60 31.91 12.92
N ARG A 102 22.33 32.91 13.48
CA ARG A 102 22.38 33.23 14.92
C ARG A 102 21.10 33.81 15.53
N LYS A 103 20.09 34.19 14.72
CA LYS A 103 18.80 34.69 15.25
C LYS A 103 17.98 33.53 15.81
N ARG A 104 16.75 33.81 16.28
CA ARG A 104 15.77 32.91 16.94
C ARG A 104 15.68 31.45 16.46
N GLY A 105 16.42 30.98 15.53
CA GLY A 105 16.43 29.62 15.03
C GLY A 105 17.77 28.92 15.10
N PHE A 106 18.73 29.50 15.84
CA PHE A 106 20.05 28.89 16.02
C PHE A 106 19.94 27.53 16.72
N GLY A 107 20.64 26.52 16.20
CA GLY A 107 20.60 25.16 16.75
C GLY A 107 19.34 24.36 16.43
N ILE A 108 18.31 24.94 15.81
CA ILE A 108 17.11 24.20 15.40
C ILE A 108 17.44 23.37 14.15
N TYR A 109 17.15 22.08 14.22
CA TYR A 109 17.33 21.19 13.10
C TYR A 109 16.28 21.41 11.99
N LEU A 110 16.76 21.42 10.75
CA LEU A 110 15.92 21.47 9.56
C LEU A 110 15.30 20.09 9.31
N LYS A 111 14.05 20.11 8.87
CA LYS A 111 13.39 18.88 8.43
C LYS A 111 14.05 18.40 7.14
N SER A 112 14.45 17.14 7.12
CA SER A 112 15.00 16.47 5.95
C SER A 112 14.46 15.06 5.87
N THR A 113 14.08 14.65 4.67
CA THR A 113 13.49 13.34 4.40
C THR A 113 14.07 12.77 3.12
N HIS A 114 14.50 11.53 3.16
CA HIS A 114 14.84 10.74 2.01
C HIS A 114 13.58 10.08 1.45
N ILE A 115 13.30 10.28 0.17
CA ILE A 115 12.27 9.57 -0.60
C ILE A 115 13.00 8.59 -1.49
N GLN A 116 12.61 7.33 -1.40
CA GLN A 116 13.12 6.25 -2.24
C GLN A 116 11.94 5.66 -2.99
N ALA A 117 12.01 5.64 -4.32
CA ALA A 117 10.98 5.07 -5.17
C ALA A 117 11.61 4.13 -6.20
N PHE A 118 10.93 3.02 -6.49
CA PHE A 118 11.33 2.09 -7.54
C PHE A 118 10.14 1.37 -8.15
N LEU A 119 10.30 0.94 -9.39
CA LEU A 119 9.33 0.16 -10.13
C LEU A 119 9.68 -1.32 -10.10
N LYS A 120 8.67 -2.15 -9.94
CA LYS A 120 8.74 -3.60 -10.15
C LYS A 120 7.75 -4.02 -11.22
N GLU A 121 8.03 -5.16 -11.83
CA GLU A 121 7.03 -5.80 -12.67
C GLU A 121 5.77 -6.10 -11.87
N SER A 122 4.62 -5.86 -12.48
CA SER A 122 3.41 -6.49 -12.01
C SER A 122 3.64 -7.99 -12.19
N SER A 123 3.80 -8.73 -11.12
CA SER A 123 3.65 -10.18 -11.21
C SER A 123 2.21 -10.40 -11.67
N SER A 124 2.02 -10.45 -12.99
CA SER A 124 0.83 -11.01 -13.59
C SER A 124 0.60 -12.31 -12.85
N LYS A 125 -0.60 -12.48 -12.28
CA LYS A 125 -1.10 -13.69 -11.65
C LYS A 125 -0.14 -14.85 -11.88
N LYS A 126 0.58 -15.29 -10.84
CA LYS A 126 1.03 -16.66 -10.82
C LYS A 126 -0.23 -17.45 -11.14
N GLU A 127 -0.29 -18.00 -12.33
CA GLU A 127 -1.23 -19.06 -12.66
C GLU A 127 -1.18 -19.99 -11.46
N LYS A 128 -2.32 -20.09 -10.77
CA LYS A 128 -2.48 -21.18 -9.83
C LYS A 128 -2.12 -22.41 -10.63
N PRO A 129 -1.14 -23.22 -10.20
CA PRO A 129 -0.97 -24.50 -10.85
C PRO A 129 -2.36 -25.14 -10.81
N GLU A 130 -2.88 -25.45 -11.98
CA GLU A 130 -4.06 -26.32 -12.10
C GLU A 130 -3.69 -27.60 -11.35
N GLN A 131 -4.07 -27.65 -10.09
CA GLN A 131 -4.12 -28.90 -9.39
C GLN A 131 -5.22 -29.67 -10.09
N SER A 132 -4.76 -30.57 -10.97
CA SER A 132 -5.52 -31.64 -11.52
C SER A 132 -6.54 -32.09 -10.48
N SER A 133 -7.80 -31.92 -10.85
CA SER A 133 -8.96 -32.48 -10.18
C SER A 133 -8.82 -34.00 -10.16
N ILE A 134 -8.17 -34.51 -9.14
CA ILE A 134 -8.28 -35.91 -8.74
C ILE A 134 -9.53 -35.96 -7.86
N GLU A 135 -10.48 -36.69 -8.40
CA GLU A 135 -11.71 -37.14 -7.79
C GLU A 135 -11.47 -37.58 -6.33
N ARG A 136 -11.98 -36.81 -5.39
CA ARG A 136 -12.29 -37.30 -4.06
C ARG A 136 -13.70 -36.83 -3.75
N GLY A 137 -14.60 -37.68 -4.03
CA GLY A 137 -15.23 -38.41 -2.97
C GLY A 137 -16.57 -37.80 -2.69
N LYS A 138 -17.59 -38.47 -3.16
CA LYS A 138 -19.01 -38.28 -2.89
C LYS A 138 -19.44 -38.67 -1.45
N ASP A 139 -18.49 -38.79 -0.52
CA ASP A 139 -18.78 -39.40 0.79
C ASP A 139 -19.05 -38.41 1.92
N ASP A 140 -18.77 -37.11 1.74
CA ASP A 140 -18.96 -36.11 2.81
C ASP A 140 -20.34 -35.47 2.88
N LYS A 141 -21.24 -35.77 1.94
CA LYS A 141 -22.62 -35.22 1.97
C LYS A 141 -23.60 -36.03 2.81
N LYS A 142 -23.32 -37.30 3.10
CA LYS A 142 -24.21 -38.14 3.90
C LYS A 142 -24.09 -37.99 5.42
N GLN A 143 -22.96 -37.46 5.91
CA GLN A 143 -22.76 -37.26 7.35
C GLN A 143 -23.29 -35.94 7.93
N ASN A 144 -23.56 -34.95 7.07
CA ASN A 144 -24.08 -33.66 7.51
C ASN A 144 -25.61 -33.56 7.55
N GLU A 145 -26.33 -34.47 6.89
CA GLU A 145 -27.80 -34.54 6.99
C GLU A 145 -28.27 -35.26 8.24
N ALA A 146 -27.56 -36.33 8.64
CA ALA A 146 -27.90 -37.09 9.87
C ALA A 146 -27.68 -36.28 11.17
N LYS A 147 -26.81 -35.24 11.15
CA LYS A 147 -26.58 -34.35 12.31
C LYS A 147 -27.57 -33.18 12.39
N LYS A 148 -28.37 -32.93 11.38
CA LYS A 148 -29.39 -31.88 11.41
C LYS A 148 -30.76 -32.38 11.86
N GLU A 149 -31.05 -33.66 11.68
CA GLU A 149 -32.29 -34.25 12.17
C GLU A 149 -32.27 -34.53 13.69
N SER A 150 -31.15 -35.00 14.24
CA SER A 150 -31.02 -35.23 15.68
C SER A 150 -31.05 -33.96 16.56
N LYS A 151 -30.87 -32.76 15.97
CA LYS A 151 -30.99 -31.47 16.69
C LYS A 151 -32.38 -30.83 16.63
N LYS A 152 -33.29 -31.35 15.81
CA LYS A 152 -34.68 -30.87 15.76
C LYS A 152 -35.58 -31.55 16.76
N ASP A 153 -35.31 -32.79 17.11
CA ASP A 153 -36.12 -33.55 18.04
C ASP A 153 -35.87 -33.19 19.52
N VAL A 154 -34.66 -32.76 19.86
CA VAL A 154 -34.35 -32.31 21.23
C VAL A 154 -34.95 -30.93 21.57
N LYS A 155 -35.24 -30.10 20.53
CA LYS A 155 -35.81 -28.75 20.72
C LYS A 155 -37.33 -28.74 20.81
N LYS A 156 -37.98 -29.89 20.55
CA LYS A 156 -39.44 -30.03 20.61
C LYS A 156 -39.95 -30.58 21.92
N THR A 157 -39.07 -31.18 22.72
CA THR A 157 -39.38 -31.71 24.05
C THR A 157 -39.22 -30.73 25.19
N GLU A 158 -38.47 -29.64 24.99
CA GLU A 158 -38.27 -28.62 26.04
C GLU A 158 -39.34 -27.52 26.09
N THR A 159 -40.23 -27.44 25.06
CA THR A 159 -41.29 -26.42 25.01
C THR A 159 -42.64 -26.91 25.50
N SER A 160 -42.75 -28.17 25.96
CA SER A 160 -44.00 -28.76 26.48
C SER A 160 -44.09 -28.89 28.00
N VAL A 161 -43.06 -28.49 28.76
CA VAL A 161 -43.02 -28.65 30.24
C VAL A 161 -43.22 -27.33 31.00
N SER A 162 -43.36 -26.19 30.32
CA SER A 162 -43.54 -24.89 31.00
C SER A 162 -44.92 -24.24 30.80
N LYS A 163 -45.99 -25.04 30.73
CA LYS A 163 -47.37 -24.53 30.70
C LYS A 163 -48.29 -25.41 31.55
N ASN A 164 -47.98 -25.65 32.79
CA ASN A 164 -48.90 -26.01 33.84
C ASN A 164 -48.21 -25.73 35.15
N ASP A 165 -48.40 -24.51 35.64
CA ASP A 165 -48.60 -24.09 37.04
C ASP A 165 -49.02 -22.61 36.99
#